data_b8d2a41eb3bd845c51c9f1596f8339ba
#
_entry.id   b8d2a41eb3bd845c51c9f1596f8339ba
#
_cell.length_a   1.000
_cell.length_b   1.000
_cell.length_c   1.000
_cell.angle_alpha   90.00
_cell.angle_beta   90.00
_cell.angle_gamma   90.00
#
_symmetry.space_group_name_H-M   'P 1'
#
loop_
_entity.id
_entity.type
_entity.pdbx_description
1 polymer ?
#
loop_
_entity_poly.entity_id
_entity_poly.type
_entity_poly.pdbx_seq_one_letter_code
_entity_poly.pdbx_strand_id
1 'polypeptide(L)'
;MDFGALHCKPQNPLCDSCPLADSCVAFEKKLTKELPIKEKKIKIKKRFFNFMVIKTQDNKTIIEERKGKGIWQGLYQFPLIESNKNLNKEDLIATDDFKNLFPDETTISLFNQKEIVHKLSHQHLYTQFWIVETNKHKNATTLWQNIQDFPVPILIANFLEVFDVKK
;
A
#
# COMPACT_ATOMS: atom_id res chain seq x y z
N MET A 1 -27.59 3.63 7.43
CA MET A 1 -26.85 2.42 6.99
C MET A 1 -27.04 1.23 7.91
N ASP A 2 -27.49 1.41 9.13
CA ASP A 2 -27.57 0.35 10.14
C ASP A 2 -28.63 -0.70 9.85
N PHE A 3 -29.75 -0.34 9.24
CA PHE A 3 -30.81 -1.26 8.87
C PHE A 3 -30.33 -2.35 7.89
N GLY A 4 -29.56 -1.98 6.86
CA GLY A 4 -28.96 -2.93 5.92
C GLY A 4 -27.89 -3.84 6.54
N ALA A 5 -27.27 -3.42 7.63
CA ALA A 5 -26.31 -4.24 8.38
C ALA A 5 -27.00 -5.21 9.34
N LEU A 6 -28.12 -4.84 9.91
CA LEU A 6 -28.82 -5.59 10.96
C LEU A 6 -29.90 -6.52 10.40
N HIS A 7 -30.76 -6.06 9.52
CA HIS A 7 -31.90 -6.79 8.99
C HIS A 7 -31.75 -7.21 7.53
N CYS A 8 -31.53 -6.25 6.62
CA CYS A 8 -31.50 -6.50 5.18
C CYS A 8 -30.09 -6.90 4.72
N LYS A 9 -29.58 -8.00 5.27
CA LYS A 9 -28.23 -8.51 4.96
C LYS A 9 -28.17 -9.11 3.56
N PRO A 10 -27.03 -9.00 2.85
CA PRO A 10 -26.85 -9.63 1.54
C PRO A 10 -26.94 -11.16 1.54
N GLN A 11 -26.73 -11.77 2.71
CA GLN A 11 -26.91 -13.21 2.96
C GLN A 11 -27.80 -13.41 4.19
N ASN A 12 -28.81 -14.26 4.05
CA ASN A 12 -29.78 -14.58 5.11
C ASN A 12 -30.42 -13.33 5.74
N PRO A 13 -31.16 -12.51 4.96
CA PRO A 13 -31.85 -11.36 5.49
C PRO A 13 -32.93 -11.80 6.49
N LEU A 14 -33.15 -11.02 7.54
CA LEU A 14 -34.18 -11.29 8.57
C LEU A 14 -35.54 -10.73 8.11
N CYS A 15 -36.11 -11.30 7.04
CA CYS A 15 -37.32 -10.78 6.42
C CYS A 15 -38.57 -10.93 7.29
N ASP A 16 -38.69 -12.06 8.02
CA ASP A 16 -39.87 -12.36 8.83
C ASP A 16 -40.04 -11.40 10.02
N SER A 17 -38.94 -10.82 10.51
CA SER A 17 -38.95 -9.82 11.60
C SER A 17 -38.67 -8.39 11.10
N CYS A 18 -38.71 -8.19 9.79
CA CYS A 18 -38.36 -6.91 9.20
C CYS A 18 -39.56 -5.92 9.31
N PRO A 19 -39.35 -4.73 9.91
CA PRO A 19 -40.44 -3.73 10.02
C PRO A 19 -40.90 -3.15 8.68
N LEU A 20 -40.17 -3.42 7.58
CA LEU A 20 -40.52 -3.00 6.22
C LEU A 20 -41.03 -4.17 5.36
N ALA A 21 -41.33 -5.35 5.95
CA ALA A 21 -41.72 -6.53 5.21
C ALA A 21 -42.97 -6.31 4.34
N ASP A 22 -43.99 -5.65 4.87
CA ASP A 22 -45.27 -5.37 4.19
C ASP A 22 -45.15 -4.49 2.93
N SER A 23 -44.12 -3.64 2.88
CA SER A 23 -43.83 -2.76 1.74
C SER A 23 -42.69 -3.21 0.88
N CYS A 24 -42.08 -4.37 1.20
CA CYS A 24 -40.85 -4.83 0.54
C CYS A 24 -41.14 -5.65 -0.73
N VAL A 25 -40.92 -5.06 -1.89
CA VAL A 25 -41.09 -5.72 -3.20
C VAL A 25 -40.25 -7.01 -3.33
N ALA A 26 -39.03 -7.04 -2.78
CA ALA A 26 -38.18 -8.22 -2.81
C ALA A 26 -38.75 -9.38 -1.98
N PHE A 27 -39.39 -9.06 -0.85
CA PHE A 27 -40.04 -10.06 0.00
C PHE A 27 -41.36 -10.56 -0.63
N GLU A 28 -42.22 -9.64 -1.09
CA GLU A 28 -43.47 -9.93 -1.79
C GLU A 28 -43.25 -10.85 -2.99
N LYS A 29 -42.24 -10.51 -3.84
CA LYS A 29 -41.93 -11.28 -5.06
C LYS A 29 -41.00 -12.46 -4.83
N LYS A 30 -40.64 -12.79 -3.60
CA LYS A 30 -39.71 -13.89 -3.22
C LYS A 30 -38.32 -13.77 -3.87
N LEU A 31 -37.87 -12.53 -4.14
CA LEU A 31 -36.58 -12.24 -4.78
C LEU A 31 -35.45 -11.97 -3.78
N THR A 32 -35.65 -12.24 -2.51
CA THR A 32 -34.68 -11.96 -1.42
C THR A 32 -33.33 -12.69 -1.57
N LYS A 33 -33.28 -13.76 -2.37
CA LYS A 33 -32.04 -14.49 -2.71
C LYS A 33 -31.31 -13.90 -3.91
N GLU A 34 -32.02 -13.16 -4.76
CA GLU A 34 -31.51 -12.58 -6.01
C GLU A 34 -31.15 -11.11 -5.83
N LEU A 35 -31.82 -10.44 -4.90
CA LEU A 35 -31.61 -9.02 -4.59
C LEU A 35 -30.88 -8.83 -3.24
N PRO A 36 -30.00 -7.84 -3.09
CA PRO A 36 -29.52 -6.96 -4.17
C PRO A 36 -28.69 -7.71 -5.21
N ILE A 37 -28.76 -7.30 -6.47
CA ILE A 37 -27.94 -7.87 -7.53
C ILE A 37 -26.46 -7.69 -7.16
N LYS A 38 -25.75 -8.79 -6.99
CA LYS A 38 -24.32 -8.75 -6.69
C LYS A 38 -23.57 -8.34 -7.93
N GLU A 39 -22.99 -7.16 -7.93
CA GLU A 39 -22.03 -6.78 -8.95
C GLU A 39 -20.88 -7.80 -9.03
N LYS A 40 -20.35 -7.98 -10.25
CA LYS A 40 -19.21 -8.88 -10.47
C LYS A 40 -18.10 -8.53 -9.50
N LYS A 41 -17.53 -9.53 -8.81
CA LYS A 41 -16.38 -9.34 -7.91
C LYS A 41 -15.29 -8.55 -8.64
N ILE A 42 -14.94 -7.38 -8.11
CA ILE A 42 -13.87 -6.55 -8.66
C ILE A 42 -12.59 -7.37 -8.62
N LYS A 43 -11.91 -7.49 -9.77
CA LYS A 43 -10.60 -8.15 -9.83
C LYS A 43 -9.60 -7.32 -9.03
N ILE A 44 -9.07 -7.89 -7.97
CA ILE A 44 -8.05 -7.24 -7.14
C ILE A 44 -6.75 -7.14 -7.95
N LYS A 45 -6.25 -5.93 -8.15
CA LYS A 45 -4.96 -5.69 -8.81
C LYS A 45 -3.83 -5.95 -7.82
N LYS A 46 -2.87 -6.78 -8.20
CA LYS A 46 -1.60 -6.94 -7.46
C LYS A 46 -0.60 -5.90 -7.96
N ARG A 47 0.07 -5.24 -7.02
CA ARG A 47 1.15 -4.27 -7.30
C ARG A 47 2.33 -4.58 -6.40
N PHE A 48 3.52 -4.50 -6.93
CA PHE A 48 4.76 -4.82 -6.22
C PHE A 48 5.59 -3.54 -6.08
N PHE A 49 5.75 -3.12 -4.83
CA PHE A 49 6.39 -1.88 -4.45
C PHE A 49 7.76 -2.15 -3.85
N ASN A 50 8.80 -1.61 -4.48
CA ASN A 50 10.15 -1.66 -3.98
C ASN A 50 10.54 -0.24 -3.55
N PHE A 51 10.51 0.03 -2.24
CA PHE A 51 10.92 1.32 -1.69
C PHE A 51 12.42 1.35 -1.47
N MET A 52 13.08 2.37 -2.04
CA MET A 52 14.52 2.62 -1.87
C MET A 52 14.74 3.52 -0.65
N VAL A 53 15.13 2.92 0.45
CA VAL A 53 15.40 3.60 1.72
C VAL A 53 16.87 4.00 1.74
N ILE A 54 17.17 5.20 1.29
CA ILE A 54 18.53 5.70 1.14
C ILE A 54 19.05 6.19 2.50
N LYS A 55 20.26 5.78 2.83
CA LYS A 55 20.98 6.23 4.00
C LYS A 55 22.37 6.71 3.59
N THR A 56 22.60 8.01 3.67
CA THR A 56 23.90 8.60 3.39
C THR A 56 24.76 8.69 4.66
N GLN A 57 26.06 8.85 4.50
CA GLN A 57 26.99 9.01 5.64
C GLN A 57 26.69 10.27 6.48
N ASP A 58 26.19 11.34 5.85
CA ASP A 58 25.76 12.56 6.54
C ASP A 58 24.33 12.50 7.08
N ASN A 59 23.81 11.26 7.26
CA ASN A 59 22.51 10.95 7.86
C ASN A 59 21.31 11.58 7.13
N LYS A 60 21.38 11.64 5.81
CA LYS A 60 20.29 12.11 4.95
C LYS A 60 19.64 10.98 4.17
N THR A 61 18.43 11.27 3.72
CA THR A 61 17.62 10.39 2.89
C THR A 61 16.89 11.18 1.81
N ILE A 62 16.20 10.43 0.93
CA ILE A 62 15.27 10.99 -0.03
C ILE A 62 13.86 10.66 0.42
N ILE A 63 13.03 11.70 0.54
CA ILE A 63 11.60 11.56 0.70
C ILE A 63 10.91 12.49 -0.30
N GLU A 64 9.93 12.00 -1.02
CA GLU A 64 9.31 12.71 -2.14
C GLU A 64 7.78 12.68 -2.03
N GLU A 65 7.14 13.77 -2.43
CA GLU A 65 5.69 13.85 -2.48
C GLU A 65 5.13 13.03 -3.65
N ARG A 66 4.13 12.22 -3.39
CA ARG A 66 3.42 11.45 -4.41
C ARG A 66 2.41 12.34 -5.15
N LYS A 67 2.83 12.93 -6.26
CA LYS A 67 2.03 13.89 -7.06
C LYS A 67 1.05 13.22 -8.01
N GLY A 68 1.26 11.95 -8.38
CA GLY A 68 0.41 11.21 -9.33
C GLY A 68 -0.98 10.89 -8.75
N LYS A 69 -2.01 10.88 -9.62
CA LYS A 69 -3.35 10.43 -9.23
C LYS A 69 -3.33 8.97 -8.76
N GLY A 70 -4.09 8.66 -7.72
CA GLY A 70 -4.21 7.30 -7.20
C GLY A 70 -4.09 7.22 -5.68
N ILE A 71 -3.68 6.06 -5.18
CA ILE A 71 -3.50 5.86 -3.73
C ILE A 71 -2.38 6.76 -3.20
N TRP A 72 -2.61 7.32 -2.00
CA TRP A 72 -1.63 8.10 -1.25
C TRP A 72 -1.17 9.39 -1.95
N GLN A 73 -1.98 9.94 -2.85
CA GLN A 73 -1.70 11.23 -3.48
C GLN A 73 -1.54 12.32 -2.40
N GLY A 74 -0.50 13.13 -2.50
CA GLY A 74 -0.15 14.19 -1.56
C GLY A 74 0.58 13.70 -0.29
N LEU A 75 0.75 12.36 -0.11
CA LEU A 75 1.60 11.82 0.95
C LEU A 75 3.03 11.66 0.46
N TYR A 76 3.95 11.68 1.41
CA TYR A 76 5.38 11.50 1.15
C TYR A 76 5.79 10.04 1.23
N GLN A 77 6.77 9.65 0.43
CA GLN A 77 7.28 8.29 0.36
C GLN A 77 8.78 8.28 0.03
N PHE A 78 9.43 7.17 0.28
CA PHE A 78 10.74 6.88 -0.30
C PHE A 78 10.64 6.70 -1.82
N PRO A 79 11.72 6.90 -2.60
CA PRO A 79 11.74 6.57 -4.02
C PRO A 79 11.22 5.15 -4.25
N LEU A 80 10.33 5.00 -5.24
CA LEU A 80 9.59 3.78 -5.50
C LEU A 80 9.89 3.23 -6.88
N ILE A 81 10.32 1.98 -6.93
CA ILE A 81 10.38 1.18 -8.16
C ILE A 81 9.21 0.18 -8.14
N GLU A 82 8.24 0.38 -9.03
CA GLU A 82 7.10 -0.53 -9.17
C GLU A 82 7.41 -1.63 -10.18
N SER A 83 7.08 -2.87 -9.86
CA SER A 83 7.34 -4.05 -10.70
C SER A 83 6.11 -4.92 -10.87
N ASN A 84 6.17 -5.90 -11.79
CA ASN A 84 5.10 -6.85 -12.04
C ASN A 84 5.18 -8.12 -11.16
N LYS A 85 6.30 -8.30 -10.45
CA LYS A 85 6.58 -9.44 -9.55
C LYS A 85 7.46 -8.99 -8.40
N ASN A 86 7.59 -9.81 -7.36
CA ASN A 86 8.63 -9.61 -6.35
C ASN A 86 10.00 -9.70 -7.02
N LEU A 87 10.87 -8.74 -6.72
CA LEU A 87 12.22 -8.70 -7.23
C LEU A 87 13.20 -9.27 -6.18
N ASN A 88 14.18 -10.03 -6.62
CA ASN A 88 15.39 -10.28 -5.85
C ASN A 88 16.37 -9.11 -6.04
N LYS A 89 17.50 -9.14 -5.34
CA LYS A 89 18.51 -8.06 -5.40
C LYS A 89 19.05 -7.86 -6.81
N GLU A 90 19.37 -8.96 -7.48
CA GLU A 90 19.96 -8.98 -8.83
C GLU A 90 19.00 -8.40 -9.87
N ASP A 91 17.75 -8.86 -9.83
CA ASP A 91 16.68 -8.35 -10.72
C ASP A 91 16.44 -6.84 -10.50
N LEU A 92 16.44 -6.39 -9.24
CA LEU A 92 16.22 -4.98 -8.91
C LEU A 92 17.35 -4.08 -9.44
N ILE A 93 18.60 -4.46 -9.19
CA ILE A 93 19.80 -3.72 -9.64
C ILE A 93 19.85 -3.66 -11.18
N ALA A 94 19.36 -4.69 -11.85
CA ALA A 94 19.32 -4.74 -13.32
C ALA A 94 18.30 -3.77 -13.94
N THR A 95 17.32 -3.26 -13.16
CA THR A 95 16.30 -2.33 -13.68
C THR A 95 16.91 -0.99 -14.08
N ASP A 96 16.38 -0.37 -15.13
CA ASP A 96 16.81 0.96 -15.57
C ASP A 96 16.48 2.03 -14.52
N ASP A 97 15.35 1.88 -13.82
CA ASP A 97 14.95 2.78 -12.73
C ASP A 97 15.99 2.79 -11.60
N PHE A 98 16.52 1.61 -11.22
CA PHE A 98 17.55 1.51 -10.20
C PHE A 98 18.87 2.15 -10.67
N LYS A 99 19.31 1.86 -11.89
CA LYS A 99 20.55 2.41 -12.45
C LYS A 99 20.49 3.93 -12.61
N ASN A 100 19.32 4.46 -12.96
CA ASN A 100 19.12 5.92 -13.06
C ASN A 100 19.14 6.59 -11.68
N LEU A 101 18.63 5.92 -10.66
CA LEU A 101 18.61 6.42 -9.28
C LEU A 101 20.00 6.33 -8.63
N PHE A 102 20.73 5.23 -8.89
CA PHE A 102 22.05 4.94 -8.32
C PHE A 102 23.07 4.67 -9.42
N PRO A 103 23.68 5.72 -10.01
CA PRO A 103 24.71 5.55 -11.03
C PRO A 103 26.03 5.02 -10.47
N ASP A 104 26.30 5.23 -9.17
CA ASP A 104 27.53 4.81 -8.48
C ASP A 104 27.35 3.51 -7.72
N GLU A 105 28.45 2.87 -7.33
CA GLU A 105 28.42 1.69 -6.48
C GLU A 105 27.72 1.99 -5.15
N THR A 106 26.74 1.17 -4.83
CA THR A 106 25.97 1.26 -3.59
C THR A 106 25.81 -0.10 -2.94
N THR A 107 25.82 -0.11 -1.61
CA THR A 107 25.47 -1.32 -0.87
C THR A 107 23.95 -1.37 -0.69
N ILE A 108 23.36 -2.48 -1.13
CA ILE A 108 21.91 -2.68 -1.02
C ILE A 108 21.59 -3.96 -0.26
N SER A 109 20.62 -3.88 0.65
CA SER A 109 20.11 -5.01 1.41
C SER A 109 18.59 -4.95 1.58
N LEU A 110 17.94 -6.11 1.58
CA LEU A 110 16.51 -6.21 1.83
C LEU A 110 16.25 -6.17 3.35
N PHE A 111 15.43 -5.22 3.79
CA PHE A 111 15.10 -5.06 5.20
C PHE A 111 14.08 -6.10 5.70
N ASN A 112 13.01 -6.32 4.95
CA ASN A 112 11.93 -7.22 5.36
C ASN A 112 12.08 -8.61 4.72
N GLN A 113 12.53 -9.58 5.50
CA GLN A 113 12.62 -10.97 5.03
C GLN A 113 11.26 -11.60 4.74
N LYS A 114 10.21 -11.16 5.44
CA LYS A 114 8.83 -11.60 5.19
C LYS A 114 8.13 -10.57 4.31
N GLU A 115 7.32 -11.07 3.38
CA GLU A 115 6.51 -10.24 2.50
C GLU A 115 5.52 -9.38 3.30
N ILE A 116 5.51 -8.08 3.05
CA ILE A 116 4.54 -7.15 3.62
C ILE A 116 3.44 -6.93 2.59
N VAL A 117 2.22 -7.37 2.90
CA VAL A 117 1.06 -7.22 2.02
C VAL A 117 0.08 -6.23 2.63
N HIS A 118 -0.06 -5.06 2.00
CA HIS A 118 -1.06 -4.06 2.37
C HIS A 118 -2.29 -4.21 1.47
N LYS A 119 -3.43 -4.60 2.06
CA LYS A 119 -4.67 -4.88 1.32
C LYS A 119 -5.55 -3.65 1.29
N LEU A 120 -5.85 -3.17 0.10
CA LEU A 120 -6.84 -2.14 -0.19
C LEU A 120 -8.04 -2.76 -0.91
N SER A 121 -9.16 -2.04 -0.98
CA SER A 121 -10.43 -2.55 -1.55
C SER A 121 -10.28 -3.10 -2.98
N HIS A 122 -9.45 -2.47 -3.81
CA HIS A 122 -9.31 -2.80 -5.22
C HIS A 122 -7.91 -3.27 -5.62
N GLN A 123 -6.95 -3.27 -4.68
CA GLN A 123 -5.58 -3.66 -4.96
C GLN A 123 -4.85 -4.16 -3.71
N HIS A 124 -3.94 -5.10 -3.91
CA HIS A 124 -3.01 -5.56 -2.89
C HIS A 124 -1.61 -5.08 -3.26
N LEU A 125 -0.94 -4.45 -2.29
CA LEU A 125 0.43 -3.96 -2.42
C LEU A 125 1.37 -4.93 -1.73
N TYR A 126 2.21 -5.57 -2.51
CA TYR A 126 3.31 -6.43 -2.06
C TYR A 126 4.54 -5.56 -1.93
N THR A 127 5.06 -5.40 -0.72
CA THR A 127 6.03 -4.34 -0.43
C THR A 127 7.34 -4.89 0.08
N GLN A 128 8.42 -4.39 -0.51
CA GLN A 128 9.79 -4.61 -0.10
C GLN A 128 10.45 -3.26 0.21
N PHE A 129 11.19 -3.20 1.33
CA PHE A 129 12.01 -2.05 1.70
C PHE A 129 13.48 -2.42 1.51
N TRP A 130 14.15 -1.70 0.63
CA TRP A 130 15.55 -1.90 0.28
C TRP A 130 16.39 -0.80 0.91
N ILE A 131 17.25 -1.16 1.85
CA ILE A 131 18.19 -0.22 2.45
C ILE A 131 19.35 -0.02 1.48
N VAL A 132 19.57 1.21 1.08
CA VAL A 132 20.65 1.60 0.16
C VAL A 132 21.60 2.51 0.91
N GLU A 133 22.78 2.00 1.21
CA GLU A 133 23.85 2.76 1.86
C GLU A 133 24.80 3.33 0.81
N THR A 134 25.03 4.64 0.90
CA THR A 134 25.92 5.37 -0.01
C THR A 134 26.61 6.51 0.72
N ASN A 135 27.76 6.92 0.23
CA ASN A 135 28.50 8.03 0.82
C ASN A 135 27.72 9.35 0.68
N LYS A 136 27.25 9.64 -0.52
CA LYS A 136 26.45 10.83 -0.85
C LYS A 136 25.47 10.50 -1.96
N HIS A 137 24.34 11.20 -1.97
CA HIS A 137 23.39 11.16 -3.06
C HIS A 137 22.85 12.57 -3.33
N LYS A 138 22.89 13.01 -4.60
CA LYS A 138 22.56 14.40 -4.99
C LYS A 138 21.16 14.86 -4.54
N ASN A 139 20.20 13.94 -4.47
CA ASN A 139 18.82 14.23 -4.10
C ASN A 139 18.53 13.92 -2.61
N ALA A 140 19.50 13.43 -1.83
CA ALA A 140 19.31 13.19 -0.39
C ALA A 140 19.45 14.52 0.37
N THR A 141 18.32 15.19 0.58
CA THR A 141 18.24 16.51 1.21
C THR A 141 17.61 16.49 2.58
N THR A 142 16.83 15.45 2.92
CA THR A 142 16.09 15.34 4.17
C THR A 142 16.91 14.61 5.22
N LEU A 143 17.10 15.22 6.40
CA LEU A 143 17.72 14.54 7.54
C LEU A 143 16.79 13.42 8.04
N TRP A 144 17.35 12.28 8.45
CA TRP A 144 16.58 11.15 9.00
C TRP A 144 15.68 11.54 10.15
N GLN A 145 16.17 12.36 11.06
CA GLN A 145 15.39 12.82 12.22
C GLN A 145 14.14 13.63 11.85
N ASN A 146 14.10 14.23 10.65
CA ASN A 146 13.00 15.07 10.19
C ASN A 146 11.97 14.30 9.35
N ILE A 147 12.14 13.00 9.14
CA ILE A 147 11.17 12.20 8.36
C ILE A 147 9.79 12.21 9.02
N GLN A 148 9.74 12.26 10.33
CA GLN A 148 8.48 12.27 11.11
C GLN A 148 7.63 13.53 10.86
N ASP A 149 8.22 14.59 10.30
CA ASP A 149 7.52 15.84 9.98
C ASP A 149 6.69 15.71 8.68
N PHE A 150 6.91 14.65 7.91
CA PHE A 150 6.23 14.43 6.64
C PHE A 150 5.02 13.49 6.81
N PRO A 151 3.85 13.84 6.22
CA PRO A 151 2.71 12.93 6.20
C PRO A 151 3.00 11.74 5.27
N VAL A 152 3.19 10.56 5.84
CA VAL A 152 3.49 9.32 5.11
C VAL A 152 2.33 8.33 5.19
N PRO A 153 2.18 7.40 4.23
CA PRO A 153 1.24 6.29 4.35
C PRO A 153 1.55 5.42 5.57
N ILE A 154 0.50 4.83 6.18
CA ILE A 154 0.64 3.92 7.33
C ILE A 154 1.66 2.79 7.10
N LEU A 155 1.78 2.32 5.88
CA LEU A 155 2.76 1.30 5.51
C LEU A 155 4.22 1.76 5.74
N ILE A 156 4.52 3.02 5.42
CA ILE A 156 5.83 3.63 5.63
C ILE A 156 6.01 4.02 7.12
N ALA A 157 4.96 4.51 7.78
CA ALA A 157 5.01 4.81 9.20
C ALA A 157 5.37 3.56 10.02
N ASN A 158 4.69 2.43 9.77
CA ASN A 158 5.00 1.15 10.43
C ASN A 158 6.44 0.66 10.15
N PHE A 159 6.95 0.91 8.92
CA PHE A 159 8.35 0.61 8.62
C PHE A 159 9.30 1.47 9.44
N LEU A 160 9.06 2.78 9.53
CA LEU A 160 9.91 3.70 10.29
C LEU A 160 9.98 3.34 11.78
N GLU A 161 8.86 2.99 12.41
CA GLU A 161 8.82 2.54 13.79
C GLU A 161 9.74 1.33 14.03
N VAL A 162 9.68 0.34 13.16
CA VAL A 162 10.51 -0.89 13.29
C VAL A 162 11.97 -0.63 12.92
N PHE A 163 12.21 0.29 11.98
CA PHE A 163 13.57 0.62 11.53
C PHE A 163 14.35 1.40 12.60
N ASP A 164 13.73 2.34 13.31
CA ASP A 164 14.38 3.12 14.37
C ASP A 164 14.70 2.28 15.60
N VAL A 165 13.91 1.25 15.91
CA VAL A 165 14.18 0.33 17.05
C VAL A 165 15.42 -0.57 16.79
N LYS A 166 15.82 -0.76 15.52
CA LYS A 166 16.97 -1.60 15.16
C LYS A 166 18.31 -0.85 15.06
N LYS A 167 18.33 0.43 15.39
CA LYS A 167 19.56 1.21 15.60
C LYS A 167 20.07 1.06 17.04
#